data_d82b4642181341f6e13aab6353a955bc
#
_entry.id   d82b4642181341f6e13aab6353a955bc
#
_cell.length_a   1.000
_cell.length_b   1.000
_cell.length_c   1.000
_cell.angle_alpha   90.00
_cell.angle_beta   90.00
_cell.angle_gamma   90.00
#
_symmetry.space_group_name_H-M   'P 1'
#
loop_
_entity.id
_entity.type
_entity.pdbx_description
1 polymer ?
#
loop_
_entity_poly.entity_id
_entity_poly.type
_entity_poly.pdbx_seq_one_letter_code
_entity_poly.pdbx_strand_id
1 'polypeptide(L)'
;MYMKTFLAIVTMALMMVTAPARADERPFSTAALDQLLADGQPVAVDFHADWCPTCRAQAPIVRQLLSTPEFKNLTVLIANYDTELALRKSLNVAKQSTLVVFRHGKEVARSTGDTSREGLAALLRQAVT
;
A
#
# COMPACT_ATOMS: atom_id res chain seq x y z
N MET A 1 -21.88 41.69 48.49
CA MET A 1 -20.63 41.08 48.05
C MET A 1 -20.94 40.13 46.92
N TYR A 2 -20.66 40.54 45.70
CA TYR A 2 -20.96 39.70 44.52
C TYR A 2 -19.66 39.06 44.07
N MET A 3 -19.53 37.77 44.28
CA MET A 3 -18.42 36.97 43.80
C MET A 3 -18.78 36.51 42.41
N LYS A 4 -18.21 37.20 41.41
CA LYS A 4 -18.39 36.83 40.00
C LYS A 4 -17.43 35.68 39.68
N THR A 5 -17.99 34.48 39.62
CA THR A 5 -17.28 33.30 39.11
C THR A 5 -17.17 33.43 37.60
N PHE A 6 -15.96 33.75 37.12
CA PHE A 6 -15.65 33.67 35.72
C PHE A 6 -15.41 32.21 35.36
N LEU A 7 -16.38 31.59 34.71
CA LEU A 7 -16.24 30.28 34.11
C LEU A 7 -15.46 30.43 32.79
N ALA A 8 -14.15 30.22 32.85
CA ALA A 8 -13.32 30.18 31.65
C ALA A 8 -13.59 28.87 30.92
N ILE A 9 -14.37 28.93 29.85
CA ILE A 9 -14.54 27.82 28.93
C ILE A 9 -13.28 27.75 28.08
N VAL A 10 -12.36 26.86 28.43
CA VAL A 10 -11.22 26.50 27.58
C VAL A 10 -11.73 25.56 26.50
N THR A 11 -12.07 26.13 25.35
CA THR A 11 -12.31 25.36 24.13
C THR A 11 -10.98 24.87 23.59
N MET A 12 -10.63 23.66 23.96
CA MET A 12 -9.47 22.95 23.41
C MET A 12 -9.83 22.52 21.99
N ALA A 13 -9.46 23.36 21.01
CA ALA A 13 -9.58 23.01 19.60
C ALA A 13 -8.61 21.87 19.30
N LEU A 14 -9.13 20.67 19.19
CA LEU A 14 -8.38 19.49 18.75
C LEU A 14 -8.03 19.71 17.26
N MET A 15 -6.84 20.26 17.01
CA MET A 15 -6.31 20.35 15.66
C MET A 15 -5.99 18.92 15.20
N MET A 16 -6.88 18.35 14.40
CA MET A 16 -6.58 17.12 13.66
C MET A 16 -5.50 17.47 12.63
N VAL A 17 -4.26 17.14 12.96
CA VAL A 17 -3.16 17.18 11.99
C VAL A 17 -3.39 16.04 11.01
N THR A 18 -4.02 16.35 9.88
CA THR A 18 -4.10 15.40 8.78
C THR A 18 -2.73 15.34 8.13
N ALA A 19 -1.99 14.27 8.39
CA ALA A 19 -0.76 14.00 7.66
C ALA A 19 -1.08 13.85 6.17
N PRO A 20 -0.28 14.43 5.27
CA PRO A 20 -0.51 14.26 3.83
C PRO A 20 -0.41 12.78 3.48
N ALA A 21 -1.39 12.30 2.69
CA ALA A 21 -1.35 10.95 2.15
C ALA A 21 -0.11 10.80 1.27
N ARG A 22 0.72 9.80 1.56
CA ARG A 22 1.93 9.48 0.79
C ARG A 22 1.86 8.03 0.39
N ALA A 23 2.26 7.76 -0.84
CA ALA A 23 2.54 6.41 -1.27
C ALA A 23 3.60 5.79 -0.35
N ASP A 24 3.42 4.54 0.00
CA ASP A 24 4.25 3.84 0.96
C ASP A 24 4.67 2.48 0.41
N GLU A 25 5.95 2.17 0.51
CA GLU A 25 6.51 0.86 0.22
C GLU A 25 7.12 0.33 1.52
N ARG A 26 6.59 -0.77 2.01
CA ARG A 26 7.04 -1.35 3.30
C ARG A 26 6.97 -2.87 3.30
N PRO A 27 7.70 -3.54 4.20
CA PRO A 27 7.62 -4.99 4.35
C PRO A 27 6.20 -5.46 4.62
N PHE A 28 5.84 -6.60 4.03
CA PHE A 28 4.58 -7.27 4.28
C PHE A 28 4.48 -7.71 5.75
N SER A 29 3.29 -7.58 6.30
CA SER A 29 2.82 -8.33 7.46
C SER A 29 1.34 -8.65 7.27
N THR A 30 0.89 -9.77 7.81
CA THR A 30 -0.53 -10.16 7.76
C THR A 30 -1.41 -9.06 8.35
N ALA A 31 -1.02 -8.52 9.51
CA ALA A 31 -1.78 -7.46 10.18
C ALA A 31 -1.89 -6.19 9.31
N ALA A 32 -0.81 -5.80 8.61
CA ALA A 32 -0.83 -4.64 7.73
C ALA A 32 -1.76 -4.85 6.53
N LEU A 33 -1.71 -6.02 5.90
CA LEU A 33 -2.60 -6.33 4.77
C LEU A 33 -4.06 -6.36 5.22
N ASP A 34 -4.36 -7.08 6.31
CA ASP A 34 -5.72 -7.20 6.84
C ASP A 34 -6.31 -5.82 7.17
N GLN A 35 -5.52 -4.93 7.78
CA GLN A 35 -5.96 -3.58 8.10
C GLN A 35 -6.24 -2.75 6.85
N LEU A 36 -5.35 -2.79 5.86
CA LEU A 36 -5.53 -2.05 4.60
C LEU A 36 -6.77 -2.54 3.83
N LEU A 37 -6.97 -3.85 3.79
CA LEU A 37 -8.15 -4.43 3.13
C LEU A 37 -9.45 -4.08 3.87
N ALA A 38 -9.46 -4.16 5.21
CA ALA A 38 -10.61 -3.80 6.03
C ALA A 38 -10.99 -2.33 5.88
N ASP A 39 -10.00 -1.44 5.75
CA ASP A 39 -10.19 -0.01 5.54
C ASP A 39 -10.52 0.36 4.08
N GLY A 40 -10.53 -0.62 3.17
CA GLY A 40 -10.78 -0.40 1.75
C GLY A 40 -9.70 0.41 1.04
N GLN A 41 -8.47 0.45 1.59
CA GLN A 41 -7.36 1.24 1.07
C GLN A 41 -6.79 0.62 -0.21
N PRO A 42 -6.27 1.46 -1.14
CA PRO A 42 -5.50 0.97 -2.27
C PRO A 42 -4.24 0.25 -1.79
N VAL A 43 -4.05 -1.00 -2.19
CA VAL A 43 -2.87 -1.77 -1.82
C VAL A 43 -2.44 -2.71 -2.94
N ALA A 44 -1.14 -2.88 -3.10
CA ALA A 44 -0.53 -3.92 -3.92
C ALA A 44 0.37 -4.79 -3.04
N VAL A 45 0.36 -6.09 -3.27
CA VAL A 45 1.32 -7.02 -2.68
C VAL A 45 2.30 -7.43 -3.76
N ASP A 46 3.57 -7.13 -3.53
CA ASP A 46 4.69 -7.45 -4.42
C ASP A 46 5.44 -8.66 -3.87
N PHE A 47 5.36 -9.77 -4.58
CA PHE A 47 6.09 -11.00 -4.25
C PHE A 47 7.52 -10.93 -4.80
N HIS A 48 8.41 -10.46 -3.97
CA HIS A 48 9.80 -10.16 -4.29
C HIS A 48 10.76 -11.23 -3.78
N ALA A 49 11.81 -11.49 -4.57
CA ALA A 49 12.98 -12.25 -4.14
C ALA A 49 14.24 -11.52 -4.59
N ASP A 50 15.22 -11.39 -3.71
CA ASP A 50 16.47 -10.67 -4.02
C ASP A 50 17.30 -11.35 -5.10
N TRP A 51 17.20 -12.66 -5.24
CA TRP A 51 17.88 -13.44 -6.28
C TRP A 51 17.23 -13.34 -7.67
N CYS A 52 16.01 -12.78 -7.74
CA CYS A 52 15.20 -12.73 -8.97
C CYS A 52 15.59 -11.49 -9.81
N PRO A 53 16.16 -11.64 -11.01
CA PRO A 53 16.51 -10.51 -11.86
C PRO A 53 15.31 -9.64 -12.26
N THR A 54 14.17 -10.27 -12.55
CA THR A 54 12.93 -9.58 -12.90
C THR A 54 12.42 -8.74 -11.74
N CYS A 55 12.43 -9.26 -10.52
CA CYS A 55 12.04 -8.50 -9.32
C CYS A 55 12.95 -7.27 -9.12
N ARG A 56 14.24 -7.43 -9.31
CA ARG A 56 15.20 -6.32 -9.21
C ARG A 56 14.99 -5.26 -10.29
N ALA A 57 14.54 -5.66 -11.47
CA ALA A 57 14.19 -4.72 -12.53
C ALA A 57 12.88 -3.97 -12.24
N GLN A 58 11.89 -4.65 -11.64
CA GLN A 58 10.61 -4.04 -11.26
C GLN A 58 10.73 -3.00 -10.14
N ALA A 59 11.54 -3.30 -9.13
CA ALA A 59 11.60 -2.51 -7.90
C ALA A 59 11.85 -1.01 -8.11
N PRO A 60 12.84 -0.56 -8.89
CA PRO A 60 13.06 0.87 -9.12
C PRO A 60 11.91 1.53 -9.89
N ILE A 61 11.26 0.80 -10.80
CA ILE A 61 10.12 1.31 -11.57
C ILE A 61 8.93 1.55 -10.64
N VAL A 62 8.61 0.59 -9.78
CA VAL A 62 7.53 0.72 -8.78
C VAL A 62 7.80 1.91 -7.86
N ARG A 63 9.02 2.06 -7.32
CA ARG A 63 9.38 3.20 -6.47
C ARG A 63 9.24 4.54 -7.18
N GLN A 64 9.64 4.63 -8.45
CA GLN A 64 9.45 5.85 -9.23
C GLN A 64 7.97 6.18 -9.45
N LEU A 65 7.13 5.18 -9.71
CA LEU A 65 5.69 5.38 -9.84
C LEU A 65 5.07 5.86 -8.53
N LEU A 66 5.46 5.27 -7.40
CA LEU A 66 4.98 5.67 -6.08
C LEU A 66 5.35 7.11 -5.72
N SER A 67 6.39 7.69 -6.32
CA SER A 67 6.78 9.08 -6.12
C SER A 67 5.89 10.09 -6.87
N THR A 68 5.02 9.61 -7.76
CA THR A 68 4.11 10.47 -8.52
C THR A 68 2.80 10.74 -7.76
N PRO A 69 2.17 11.92 -7.94
CA PRO A 69 0.92 12.25 -7.24
C PRO A 69 -0.23 11.27 -7.50
N GLU A 70 -0.25 10.63 -8.66
CA GLU A 70 -1.27 9.65 -9.06
C GLU A 70 -1.40 8.52 -8.03
N PHE A 71 -0.28 8.06 -7.47
CA PHE A 71 -0.24 6.92 -6.56
C PHE A 71 -0.10 7.30 -5.08
N LYS A 72 -0.31 8.55 -4.71
CA LYS A 72 -0.09 9.07 -3.34
C LYS A 72 -0.80 8.29 -2.23
N ASN A 73 -1.89 7.61 -2.55
CA ASN A 73 -2.67 6.84 -1.57
C ASN A 73 -2.37 5.34 -1.59
N LEU A 74 -1.50 4.88 -2.51
CA LEU A 74 -1.19 3.48 -2.68
C LEU A 74 -0.14 3.01 -1.67
N THR A 75 -0.39 1.89 -1.03
CA THR A 75 0.60 1.14 -0.24
C THR A 75 1.03 -0.09 -1.01
N VAL A 76 2.34 -0.29 -1.16
CA VAL A 76 2.92 -1.52 -1.69
C VAL A 76 3.55 -2.31 -0.54
N LEU A 77 3.05 -3.52 -0.31
CA LEU A 77 3.59 -4.45 0.68
C LEU A 77 4.54 -5.42 -0.01
N ILE A 78 5.80 -5.37 0.37
CA ILE A 78 6.84 -6.26 -0.17
C ILE A 78 6.82 -7.57 0.60
N ALA A 79 6.34 -8.64 -0.04
CA ALA A 79 6.31 -9.98 0.51
C ALA A 79 7.51 -10.79 0.02
N ASN A 80 8.25 -11.39 0.95
CA ASN A 80 9.35 -12.28 0.58
C ASN A 80 8.77 -13.57 -0.03
N TYR A 81 8.98 -13.75 -1.32
CA TYR A 81 8.47 -14.90 -2.06
C TYR A 81 8.87 -16.24 -1.44
N ASP A 82 10.11 -16.34 -0.94
CA ASP A 82 10.65 -17.60 -0.44
C ASP A 82 10.08 -17.99 0.94
N THR A 83 9.68 -17.03 1.76
CA THR A 83 9.26 -17.27 3.14
C THR A 83 7.76 -17.10 3.38
N GLU A 84 7.06 -16.29 2.58
CA GLU A 84 5.62 -16.02 2.73
C GLU A 84 4.75 -17.10 2.06
N LEU A 85 4.96 -18.36 2.46
CA LEU A 85 4.30 -19.53 1.83
C LEU A 85 2.78 -19.52 2.03
N ALA A 86 2.31 -19.16 3.23
CA ALA A 86 0.87 -19.09 3.52
C ALA A 86 0.17 -18.03 2.67
N LEU A 87 0.80 -16.85 2.52
CA LEU A 87 0.28 -15.77 1.69
C LEU A 87 0.23 -16.18 0.21
N ARG A 88 1.30 -16.79 -0.30
CA ARG A 88 1.34 -17.30 -1.67
C ARG A 88 0.21 -18.28 -1.94
N LYS A 89 -0.02 -19.19 -1.01
CA LYS A 89 -1.10 -20.18 -1.10
C LYS A 89 -2.47 -19.50 -1.08
N SER A 90 -2.70 -18.57 -0.16
CA SER A 90 -3.98 -17.87 -0.03
C SER A 90 -4.32 -17.01 -1.25
N LEU A 91 -3.33 -16.42 -1.89
CA LEU A 91 -3.50 -15.58 -3.10
C LEU A 91 -3.24 -16.34 -4.41
N ASN A 92 -2.97 -17.63 -4.37
CA ASN A 92 -2.64 -18.45 -5.54
C ASN A 92 -1.48 -17.87 -6.37
N VAL A 93 -0.40 -17.49 -5.70
CA VAL A 93 0.80 -16.95 -6.34
C VAL A 93 1.82 -18.05 -6.57
N ALA A 94 2.06 -18.37 -7.83
CA ALA A 94 2.94 -19.47 -8.23
C ALA A 94 4.39 -19.02 -8.50
N LYS A 95 4.60 -17.73 -8.80
CA LYS A 95 5.91 -17.19 -9.21
C LYS A 95 6.23 -15.91 -8.47
N GLN A 96 7.53 -15.67 -8.25
CA GLN A 96 8.06 -14.37 -7.84
C GLN A 96 7.78 -13.33 -8.94
N SER A 97 8.06 -12.05 -8.67
CA SER A 97 7.74 -10.93 -9.56
C SER A 97 6.25 -10.80 -9.90
N THR A 98 5.39 -11.31 -9.03
CA THR A 98 3.95 -11.16 -9.14
C THR A 98 3.51 -10.02 -8.23
N LEU A 99 2.77 -9.07 -8.79
CA LEU A 99 2.06 -8.03 -8.05
C LEU A 99 0.57 -8.33 -8.07
N VAL A 100 -0.04 -8.36 -6.89
CA VAL A 100 -1.49 -8.54 -6.72
C VAL A 100 -2.07 -7.25 -6.18
N VAL A 101 -3.05 -6.68 -6.88
CA VAL A 101 -3.58 -5.33 -6.64
C VAL A 101 -4.99 -5.41 -6.10
N PHE A 102 -5.24 -4.67 -5.03
CA PHE A 102 -6.53 -4.63 -4.33
C PHE A 102 -7.11 -3.23 -4.31
N ARG A 103 -8.42 -3.16 -4.43
CA ARG A 103 -9.22 -1.95 -4.26
C ARG A 103 -10.51 -2.29 -3.52
N HIS A 104 -10.86 -1.47 -2.52
CA HIS A 104 -12.05 -1.69 -1.69
C HIS A 104 -12.12 -3.11 -1.10
N GLY A 105 -10.98 -3.61 -0.63
CA GLY A 105 -10.86 -4.92 0.01
C GLY A 105 -10.89 -6.13 -0.94
N LYS A 106 -10.87 -5.93 -2.26
CA LYS A 106 -10.95 -6.99 -3.26
C LYS A 106 -9.81 -6.94 -4.26
N GLU A 107 -9.29 -8.10 -4.65
CA GLU A 107 -8.36 -8.19 -5.76
C GLU A 107 -9.03 -7.70 -7.06
N VAL A 108 -8.39 -6.76 -7.73
CA VAL A 108 -8.90 -6.17 -8.99
C VAL A 108 -7.99 -6.46 -10.18
N ALA A 109 -6.71 -6.73 -9.93
CA ALA A 109 -5.75 -7.04 -11.00
C ALA A 109 -4.52 -7.75 -10.43
N ARG A 110 -3.80 -8.44 -11.31
CA ARG A 110 -2.46 -8.97 -11.03
C ARG A 110 -1.63 -9.06 -12.28
N SER A 111 -0.33 -9.09 -12.12
CA SER A 111 0.63 -9.27 -13.20
C SER A 111 1.85 -10.02 -12.69
N THR A 112 2.46 -10.83 -13.55
CA THR A 112 3.68 -11.57 -13.24
C THR A 112 4.73 -11.25 -14.29
N GLY A 113 5.89 -10.75 -13.85
CA GLY A 113 7.07 -10.59 -14.69
C GLY A 113 7.08 -9.37 -15.60
N ASP A 114 6.12 -8.47 -15.51
CA ASP A 114 6.14 -7.23 -16.29
C ASP A 114 7.22 -6.28 -15.76
N THR A 115 8.11 -5.86 -16.63
CA THR A 115 9.19 -4.91 -16.33
C THR A 115 9.06 -3.61 -17.11
N SER A 116 7.91 -3.38 -17.75
CA SER A 116 7.64 -2.12 -18.44
C SER A 116 7.01 -1.10 -17.49
N ARG A 117 7.41 0.16 -17.62
CA ARG A 117 6.84 1.26 -16.83
C ARG A 117 5.33 1.41 -17.12
N GLU A 118 4.95 1.31 -18.39
CA GLU A 118 3.55 1.44 -18.81
C GLU A 118 2.67 0.34 -18.23
N GLY A 119 3.14 -0.91 -18.28
CA GLY A 119 2.40 -2.06 -17.77
C GLY A 119 2.26 -2.01 -16.24
N LEU A 120 3.34 -1.69 -15.53
CA LEU A 120 3.30 -1.55 -14.07
C LEU A 120 2.44 -0.36 -13.64
N ALA A 121 2.51 0.78 -14.34
CA ALA A 121 1.64 1.91 -14.06
C ALA A 121 0.16 1.56 -14.30
N ALA A 122 -0.17 0.89 -15.39
CA ALA A 122 -1.53 0.46 -15.67
C ALA A 122 -2.07 -0.51 -14.62
N LEU A 123 -1.22 -1.44 -14.17
CA LEU A 123 -1.56 -2.38 -13.11
C LEU A 123 -1.87 -1.65 -11.79
N LEU A 124 -0.95 -0.82 -11.33
CA LEU A 124 -1.10 -0.10 -10.05
C LEU A 124 -2.25 0.90 -10.08
N ARG A 125 -2.56 1.47 -11.25
CA ARG A 125 -3.70 2.37 -11.43
C ARG A 125 -5.02 1.71 -11.09
N GLN A 126 -5.14 0.39 -11.27
CA GLN A 126 -6.35 -0.36 -10.91
C GLN A 126 -6.67 -0.24 -9.41
N ALA A 127 -5.70 0.01 -8.55
CA ALA A 127 -5.93 0.21 -7.11
C ALA A 127 -6.50 1.58 -6.78
N VAL A 128 -6.20 2.62 -7.57
CA VAL A 128 -6.46 4.03 -7.21
C VAL A 128 -7.56 4.69 -8.04
N THR A 129 -8.11 4.02 -9.03
CA THR A 129 -9.19 4.56 -9.89
C THR A 129 -10.58 3.90 -9.60
#